data_77cdc8485b5c9e295d358b394e1c5927
#
_entry.id   77cdc8485b5c9e295d358b394e1c5927
#
_cell.length_a   1.000
_cell.length_b   1.000
_cell.length_c   1.000
_cell.angle_alpha   90.00
_cell.angle_beta   90.00
_cell.angle_gamma   90.00
#
_symmetry.space_group_name_H-M   'P 1'
#
loop_
_entity.id
_entity.type
_entity.pdbx_description
1 polymer ?
#
loop_
_entity_poly.entity_id
_entity_poly.type
_entity_poly.pdbx_seq_one_letter_code
_entity_poly.pdbx_strand_id
1 'polypeptide(L)'
;MLTTREVIETTIALEKRSMALYARFAKIFTGQSRLHEFWFGMARDEARHVGALGLVATVLELEGVIDGPSPVPVQAAEMTRRREMIEHYMTQPDSAFPIERALAIAVEVEESELEDLVGDLLQALQERGEYERCQRLLVHDLGELSYMIEQHCQDSALLSRCDELVNHHAATLRHAATR
;
A
#
# COMPACT_ATOMS: atom_id res chain seq x y z
N MET A 1 11.38 2.47 22.00
CA MET A 1 11.60 1.82 20.69
C MET A 1 10.47 0.82 20.54
N LEU A 2 9.77 0.81 19.45
CA LEU A 2 8.67 -0.14 19.22
C LEU A 2 9.21 -1.57 19.06
N THR A 3 8.45 -2.55 19.52
CA THR A 3 8.73 -3.96 19.27
C THR A 3 8.37 -4.32 17.82
N THR A 4 8.92 -5.41 17.29
CA THR A 4 8.56 -5.94 15.97
C THR A 4 7.05 -6.24 15.90
N ARG A 5 6.47 -6.81 16.97
CA ARG A 5 5.03 -7.04 17.08
C ARG A 5 4.22 -5.76 16.90
N GLU A 6 4.54 -4.70 17.65
CA GLU A 6 3.82 -3.43 17.59
C GLU A 6 3.89 -2.79 16.20
N VAL A 7 5.04 -2.89 15.53
CA VAL A 7 5.19 -2.38 14.17
C VAL A 7 4.35 -3.19 13.19
N ILE A 8 4.46 -4.53 13.18
CA ILE A 8 3.69 -5.39 12.26
C ILE A 8 2.18 -5.21 12.47
N GLU A 9 1.70 -5.24 13.72
CA GLU A 9 0.28 -5.08 14.02
C GLU A 9 -0.26 -3.72 13.57
N THR A 10 0.53 -2.65 13.76
CA THR A 10 0.13 -1.31 13.30
C THR A 10 0.12 -1.22 11.79
N THR A 11 1.12 -1.78 11.11
CA THR A 11 1.17 -1.82 9.64
C THR A 11 -0.01 -2.62 9.08
N ILE A 12 -0.29 -3.81 9.60
CA ILE A 12 -1.48 -4.60 9.23
C ILE A 12 -2.78 -3.80 9.41
N ALA A 13 -2.88 -3.02 10.49
CA ALA A 13 -4.07 -2.22 10.73
C ALA A 13 -4.22 -1.08 9.71
N LEU A 14 -3.12 -0.51 9.23
CA LEU A 14 -3.11 0.52 8.18
C LEU A 14 -3.46 -0.07 6.81
N GLU A 15 -2.83 -1.19 6.42
CA GLU A 15 -3.14 -1.93 5.19
C GLU A 15 -4.64 -2.29 5.10
N LYS A 16 -5.24 -2.76 6.20
CA LYS A 16 -6.68 -3.03 6.28
C LYS A 16 -7.54 -1.78 6.05
N ARG A 17 -7.05 -0.61 6.42
CA ARG A 17 -7.77 0.66 6.15
C ARG A 17 -7.64 1.08 4.69
N SER A 18 -6.46 0.97 4.09
CA SER A 18 -6.25 1.18 2.66
C SER A 18 -7.13 0.23 1.84
N MET A 19 -7.13 -1.05 2.18
CA MET A 19 -8.01 -2.07 1.59
C MET A 19 -9.49 -1.66 1.67
N ALA A 20 -9.95 -1.17 2.82
CA ALA A 20 -11.34 -0.75 3.00
C ALA A 20 -11.68 0.49 2.16
N LEU A 21 -10.74 1.43 1.99
CA LEU A 21 -10.90 2.61 1.14
C LEU A 21 -11.03 2.20 -0.33
N TYR A 22 -10.15 1.34 -0.83
CA TYR A 22 -10.21 0.86 -2.21
C TYR A 22 -11.43 -0.02 -2.49
N ALA A 23 -11.82 -0.87 -1.55
CA ALA A 23 -13.07 -1.63 -1.63
C ALA A 23 -14.30 -0.71 -1.68
N ARG A 24 -14.27 0.42 -0.97
CA ARG A 24 -15.31 1.44 -1.07
C ARG A 24 -15.34 2.11 -2.43
N PHE A 25 -14.18 2.45 -3.01
CA PHE A 25 -14.12 2.98 -4.37
C PHE A 25 -14.66 1.95 -5.38
N ALA A 26 -14.30 0.68 -5.25
CA ALA A 26 -14.89 -0.38 -6.07
C ALA A 26 -16.42 -0.38 -5.99
N LYS A 27 -16.99 -0.22 -4.81
CA LYS A 27 -18.44 -0.11 -4.61
C LYS A 27 -19.04 1.14 -5.26
N ILE A 28 -18.40 2.30 -5.11
CA ILE A 28 -18.85 3.56 -5.73
C ILE A 28 -18.93 3.42 -7.26
N PHE A 29 -17.94 2.78 -7.87
CA PHE A 29 -17.83 2.64 -9.32
C PHE A 29 -18.41 1.32 -9.87
N THR A 30 -19.27 0.61 -9.13
CA THR A 30 -19.87 -0.66 -9.55
C THR A 30 -20.56 -0.58 -10.94
N GLY A 31 -21.12 0.58 -11.32
CA GLY A 31 -21.74 0.80 -12.64
C GLY A 31 -20.74 0.90 -13.81
N GLN A 32 -19.44 0.94 -13.56
CA GLN A 32 -18.36 1.06 -14.53
C GLN A 32 -17.39 -0.11 -14.31
N SER A 33 -17.59 -1.23 -15.02
CA SER A 33 -16.91 -2.52 -14.78
C SER A 33 -15.40 -2.38 -14.69
N ARG A 34 -14.78 -1.60 -15.58
CA ARG A 34 -13.33 -1.41 -15.60
C ARG A 34 -12.82 -0.68 -14.35
N LEU A 35 -13.52 0.36 -13.89
CA LEU A 35 -13.18 1.07 -12.66
C LEU A 35 -13.41 0.20 -11.43
N HIS A 36 -14.52 -0.55 -11.43
CA HIS A 36 -14.80 -1.50 -10.36
C HIS A 36 -13.70 -2.57 -10.23
N GLU A 37 -13.30 -3.18 -11.34
CA GLU A 37 -12.24 -4.19 -11.39
C GLU A 37 -10.89 -3.63 -10.95
N PHE A 38 -10.55 -2.42 -11.40
CA PHE A 38 -9.34 -1.72 -10.98
C PHE A 38 -9.30 -1.51 -9.47
N TRP A 39 -10.32 -0.86 -8.90
CA TRP A 39 -10.37 -0.60 -7.45
C TRP A 39 -10.43 -1.88 -6.61
N PHE A 40 -11.10 -2.92 -7.12
CA PHE A 40 -11.10 -4.22 -6.46
C PHE A 40 -9.74 -4.90 -6.54
N GLY A 41 -8.98 -4.67 -7.61
CA GLY A 41 -7.58 -5.05 -7.75
C GLY A 41 -6.74 -4.44 -6.64
N MET A 42 -6.74 -3.10 -6.53
CA MET A 42 -6.03 -2.36 -5.46
C MET A 42 -6.37 -2.90 -4.07
N ALA A 43 -7.67 -3.07 -3.75
CA ALA A 43 -8.08 -3.63 -2.46
C ALA A 43 -7.57 -5.06 -2.21
N ARG A 44 -7.48 -5.89 -3.24
CA ARG A 44 -6.97 -7.26 -3.15
C ARG A 44 -5.47 -7.28 -2.88
N ASP A 45 -4.72 -6.32 -3.41
CA ASP A 45 -3.28 -6.27 -3.23
C ASP A 45 -2.92 -5.81 -1.83
N GLU A 46 -3.67 -4.90 -1.23
CA GLU A 46 -3.59 -4.61 0.22
C GLU A 46 -3.90 -5.83 1.09
N ALA A 47 -4.86 -6.66 0.70
CA ALA A 47 -5.12 -7.91 1.41
C ALA A 47 -3.94 -8.90 1.33
N ARG A 48 -3.13 -8.85 0.29
CA ARG A 48 -1.90 -9.65 0.15
C ARG A 48 -0.80 -9.14 1.08
N HIS A 49 -0.63 -7.82 1.23
CA HIS A 49 0.28 -7.21 2.20
C HIS A 49 -0.07 -7.65 3.62
N VAL A 50 -1.35 -7.57 3.99
CA VAL A 50 -1.85 -8.09 5.27
C VAL A 50 -1.51 -9.57 5.47
N GLY A 51 -1.68 -10.39 4.42
CA GLY A 51 -1.37 -11.82 4.46
C GLY A 51 0.11 -12.10 4.64
N ALA A 52 0.98 -11.40 3.92
CA ALA A 52 2.44 -11.53 4.01
C ALA A 52 2.94 -11.15 5.40
N LEU A 53 2.52 -9.99 5.93
CA LEU A 53 2.89 -9.54 7.28
C LEU A 53 2.36 -10.48 8.37
N GLY A 54 1.13 -11.02 8.19
CA GLY A 54 0.55 -11.99 9.12
C GLY A 54 1.33 -13.32 9.15
N LEU A 55 1.83 -13.78 8.01
CA LEU A 55 2.69 -14.96 7.93
C LEU A 55 4.00 -14.72 8.67
N VAL A 56 4.67 -13.59 8.41
CA VAL A 56 5.91 -13.21 9.09
C VAL A 56 5.71 -13.11 10.59
N ALA A 57 4.64 -12.46 11.07
CA ALA A 57 4.32 -12.39 12.49
C ALA A 57 4.21 -13.79 13.11
N THR A 58 3.52 -14.71 12.44
CA THR A 58 3.34 -16.09 12.91
C THR A 58 4.69 -16.83 13.02
N VAL A 59 5.58 -16.67 12.05
CA VAL A 59 6.91 -17.29 12.08
C VAL A 59 7.74 -16.75 13.26
N LEU A 60 7.78 -15.43 13.43
CA LEU A 60 8.52 -14.79 14.52
C LEU A 60 7.95 -15.13 15.92
N GLU A 61 6.64 -15.36 16.03
CA GLU A 61 6.01 -15.86 17.27
C GLU A 61 6.49 -17.28 17.60
N LEU A 62 6.50 -18.18 16.61
CA LEU A 62 6.98 -19.54 16.78
C LEU A 62 8.47 -19.61 17.17
N GLU A 63 9.26 -18.65 16.69
CA GLU A 63 10.67 -18.50 17.03
C GLU A 63 10.89 -17.80 18.38
N GLY A 64 9.86 -17.19 18.96
CA GLY A 64 9.94 -16.46 20.23
C GLY A 64 10.68 -15.13 20.17
N VAL A 65 10.80 -14.52 18.99
CA VAL A 65 11.59 -13.29 18.76
C VAL A 65 10.74 -12.05 18.42
N ILE A 66 9.44 -12.21 18.21
CA ILE A 66 8.54 -11.13 17.76
C ILE A 66 8.49 -9.93 18.74
N ASP A 67 8.70 -10.15 20.02
CA ASP A 67 8.67 -9.10 21.05
C ASP A 67 10.02 -8.36 21.22
N GLY A 68 10.99 -8.71 20.38
CA GLY A 68 12.25 -7.99 20.27
C GLY A 68 12.12 -6.59 19.65
N PRO A 69 13.18 -5.76 19.67
CA PRO A 69 13.15 -4.45 19.04
C PRO A 69 12.95 -4.57 17.54
N SER A 70 12.17 -3.64 16.96
CA SER A 70 11.95 -3.62 15.53
C SER A 70 13.26 -3.43 14.76
N PRO A 71 13.54 -4.23 13.73
CA PRO A 71 14.70 -4.04 12.86
C PRO A 71 14.57 -2.83 11.95
N VAL A 72 13.34 -2.32 11.76
CA VAL A 72 13.05 -1.16 10.92
C VAL A 72 12.69 0.02 11.82
N PRO A 73 13.33 1.18 11.63
CA PRO A 73 12.97 2.39 12.35
C PRO A 73 11.62 2.92 11.87
N VAL A 74 10.67 3.08 12.76
CA VAL A 74 9.33 3.58 12.45
C VAL A 74 9.04 4.83 13.27
N GLN A 75 8.54 5.86 12.61
CA GLN A 75 8.05 7.07 13.24
C GLN A 75 6.56 6.95 13.57
N ALA A 76 6.22 6.85 14.83
CA ALA A 76 4.83 6.76 15.28
C ALA A 76 3.95 7.93 14.77
N ALA A 77 4.54 9.11 14.59
CA ALA A 77 3.84 10.27 14.03
C ALA A 77 3.41 10.05 12.57
N GLU A 78 4.21 9.35 11.77
CA GLU A 78 3.92 9.00 10.38
C GLU A 78 2.71 8.07 10.28
N MET A 79 2.76 6.98 11.05
CA MET A 79 1.66 6.01 11.12
C MET A 79 0.35 6.66 11.59
N THR A 80 0.44 7.62 12.52
CA THR A 80 -0.73 8.37 13.00
C THR A 80 -1.29 9.26 11.89
N ARG A 81 -0.44 10.01 11.17
CA ARG A 81 -0.88 10.85 10.04
C ARG A 81 -1.57 10.04 8.96
N ARG A 82 -1.00 8.89 8.59
CA ARG A 82 -1.60 7.99 7.60
C ARG A 82 -2.98 7.50 8.03
N ARG A 83 -3.09 7.04 9.27
CA ARG A 83 -4.38 6.62 9.81
C ARG A 83 -5.41 7.73 9.74
N GLU A 84 -5.06 8.94 10.19
CA GLU A 84 -5.95 10.09 10.20
C GLU A 84 -6.37 10.50 8.77
N MET A 85 -5.46 10.44 7.81
CA MET A 85 -5.73 10.70 6.41
C MET A 85 -6.78 9.71 5.85
N ILE A 86 -6.57 8.41 6.02
CA ILE A 86 -7.52 7.40 5.51
C ILE A 86 -8.87 7.52 6.24
N GLU A 87 -8.87 7.72 7.57
CA GLU A 87 -10.09 7.91 8.35
C GLU A 87 -10.86 9.16 7.89
N HIS A 88 -10.18 10.24 7.55
CA HIS A 88 -10.79 11.42 6.97
C HIS A 88 -11.54 11.09 5.67
N TYR A 89 -10.95 10.34 4.75
CA TYR A 89 -11.62 9.91 3.53
C TYR A 89 -12.79 8.97 3.80
N MET A 90 -12.65 8.04 4.75
CA MET A 90 -13.69 7.10 5.11
C MET A 90 -14.95 7.76 5.72
N THR A 91 -14.84 8.95 6.29
CA THR A 91 -15.99 9.70 6.85
C THR A 91 -16.76 10.53 5.82
N GLN A 92 -16.21 10.76 4.63
CA GLN A 92 -16.86 11.57 3.60
C GLN A 92 -17.97 10.78 2.88
N PRO A 93 -19.01 11.44 2.35
CA PRO A 93 -20.07 10.78 1.59
C PRO A 93 -19.53 10.26 0.24
N ASP A 94 -20.14 9.21 -0.32
CA ASP A 94 -19.72 8.61 -1.59
C ASP A 94 -19.74 9.60 -2.76
N SER A 95 -20.66 10.57 -2.72
CA SER A 95 -20.74 11.66 -3.71
C SER A 95 -19.55 12.62 -3.70
N ALA A 96 -18.70 12.57 -2.68
CA ALA A 96 -17.46 13.35 -2.60
C ALA A 96 -16.32 12.78 -3.45
N PHE A 97 -16.49 11.61 -4.08
CA PHE A 97 -15.44 10.90 -4.82
C PHE A 97 -15.77 10.77 -6.32
N PRO A 98 -15.70 11.86 -7.12
CA PRO A 98 -15.57 11.73 -8.56
C PRO A 98 -14.27 10.96 -8.87
N ILE A 99 -14.18 10.37 -10.07
CA ILE A 99 -13.07 9.48 -10.42
C ILE A 99 -11.70 10.16 -10.28
N GLU A 100 -11.58 11.40 -10.69
CA GLU A 100 -10.33 12.16 -10.64
C GLU A 100 -9.84 12.32 -9.19
N ARG A 101 -10.78 12.57 -8.27
CA ARG A 101 -10.45 12.68 -6.85
C ARG A 101 -10.09 11.34 -6.23
N ALA A 102 -10.80 10.27 -6.59
CA ALA A 102 -10.46 8.93 -6.11
C ALA A 102 -9.05 8.50 -6.55
N LEU A 103 -8.67 8.79 -7.79
CA LEU A 103 -7.34 8.53 -8.32
C LEU A 103 -6.27 9.40 -7.63
N ALA A 104 -6.55 10.67 -7.36
CA ALA A 104 -5.63 11.53 -6.62
C ALA A 104 -5.40 11.04 -5.17
N ILE A 105 -6.44 10.55 -4.51
CA ILE A 105 -6.35 9.94 -3.19
C ILE A 105 -5.52 8.65 -3.24
N ALA A 106 -5.67 7.82 -4.27
CA ALA A 106 -4.85 6.63 -4.42
C ALA A 106 -3.36 6.99 -4.53
N VAL A 107 -2.99 7.97 -5.37
CA VAL A 107 -1.59 8.44 -5.44
C VAL A 107 -1.09 8.91 -4.08
N GLU A 108 -1.88 9.68 -3.32
CA GLU A 108 -1.52 10.13 -1.97
C GLU A 108 -1.33 8.96 -0.99
N VAL A 109 -2.14 7.92 -1.12
CA VAL A 109 -2.03 6.69 -0.31
C VAL A 109 -0.76 5.93 -0.68
N GLU A 110 -0.47 5.73 -1.96
CA GLU A 110 0.70 4.99 -2.44
C GLU A 110 2.03 5.74 -2.26
N GLU A 111 2.03 7.07 -2.29
CA GLU A 111 3.21 7.90 -2.01
C GLU A 111 3.67 7.86 -0.55
N SER A 112 2.90 7.27 0.32
CA SER A 112 3.27 7.24 1.72
C SER A 112 4.35 6.19 2.00
N GLU A 113 5.14 6.46 3.02
CA GLU A 113 6.21 5.57 3.51
C GLU A 113 5.72 4.19 3.98
N LEU A 114 4.41 3.89 3.89
CA LEU A 114 3.88 2.59 4.32
C LEU A 114 4.27 1.47 3.36
N GLU A 115 4.25 1.73 2.05
CA GLU A 115 4.67 0.77 1.04
C GLU A 115 6.14 0.41 1.20
N ASP A 116 6.98 1.42 1.46
CA ASP A 116 8.38 1.21 1.79
C ASP A 116 8.53 0.41 3.11
N LEU A 117 7.70 0.70 4.12
CA LEU A 117 7.74 0.00 5.41
C LEU A 117 7.38 -1.49 5.28
N VAL A 118 6.39 -1.86 4.47
CA VAL A 118 6.06 -3.27 4.19
C VAL A 118 7.26 -3.96 3.55
N GLY A 119 7.83 -3.35 2.52
CA GLY A 119 9.02 -3.85 1.84
C GLY A 119 10.21 -4.00 2.80
N ASP A 120 10.50 -2.97 3.58
CA ASP A 120 11.61 -2.96 4.55
C ASP A 120 11.44 -4.02 5.63
N LEU A 121 10.21 -4.22 6.15
CA LEU A 121 9.92 -5.28 7.12
C LEU A 121 10.16 -6.67 6.51
N LEU A 122 9.64 -6.95 5.32
CA LEU A 122 9.83 -8.23 4.65
C LEU A 122 11.31 -8.48 4.32
N GLN A 123 12.04 -7.46 3.90
CA GLN A 123 13.47 -7.56 3.62
C GLN A 123 14.30 -7.77 4.89
N ALA A 124 14.04 -7.00 5.94
CA ALA A 124 14.76 -7.09 7.21
C ALA A 124 14.55 -8.45 7.90
N LEU A 125 13.38 -9.06 7.69
CA LEU A 125 13.03 -10.37 8.23
C LEU A 125 13.42 -11.53 7.29
N GLN A 126 14.20 -11.24 6.24
CA GLN A 126 14.76 -12.20 5.28
C GLN A 126 13.72 -12.99 4.46
N GLU A 127 12.50 -12.52 4.39
CA GLU A 127 11.41 -13.12 3.60
C GLU A 127 11.51 -12.71 2.11
N ARG A 128 12.65 -13.03 1.48
CA ARG A 128 12.98 -12.60 0.12
C ARG A 128 11.89 -12.91 -0.91
N GLY A 129 11.28 -14.07 -0.82
CA GLY A 129 10.24 -14.49 -1.77
C GLY A 129 8.98 -13.61 -1.67
N GLU A 130 8.55 -13.27 -0.48
CA GLU A 130 7.40 -12.39 -0.26
C GLU A 130 7.74 -10.93 -0.58
N TYR A 131 8.94 -10.45 -0.23
CA TYR A 131 9.42 -9.13 -0.64
C TYR A 131 9.38 -8.93 -2.15
N GLU A 132 10.00 -9.83 -2.93
CA GLU A 132 10.00 -9.73 -4.40
C GLU A 132 8.58 -9.80 -4.99
N ARG A 133 7.71 -10.62 -4.40
CA ARG A 133 6.32 -10.74 -4.83
C ARG A 133 5.55 -9.45 -4.57
N CYS A 134 5.62 -8.89 -3.35
CA CYS A 134 4.99 -7.62 -3.01
C CYS A 134 5.50 -6.48 -3.90
N GLN A 135 6.80 -6.36 -4.10
CA GLN A 135 7.38 -5.33 -4.97
C GLN A 135 6.92 -5.45 -6.43
N ARG A 136 6.79 -6.65 -6.98
CA ARG A 136 6.28 -6.84 -8.35
C ARG A 136 4.81 -6.46 -8.48
N LEU A 137 4.01 -6.78 -7.48
CA LEU A 137 2.60 -6.40 -7.45
C LEU A 137 2.46 -4.89 -7.35
N LEU A 138 3.18 -4.25 -6.43
CA LEU A 138 3.18 -2.80 -6.28
C LEU A 138 3.54 -2.07 -7.60
N VAL A 139 4.59 -2.48 -8.29
CA VAL A 139 4.96 -1.89 -9.60
C VAL A 139 3.86 -2.12 -10.63
N HIS A 140 3.20 -3.27 -10.63
CA HIS A 140 2.07 -3.54 -11.51
C HIS A 140 0.89 -2.62 -11.20
N ASP A 141 0.53 -2.49 -9.93
CA ASP A 141 -0.65 -1.73 -9.50
C ASP A 141 -0.46 -0.22 -9.69
N LEU A 142 0.74 0.29 -9.42
CA LEU A 142 1.12 1.66 -9.75
C LEU A 142 1.08 1.92 -11.27
N GLY A 143 1.47 0.95 -12.10
CA GLY A 143 1.33 1.03 -13.55
C GLY A 143 -0.12 1.08 -14.01
N GLU A 144 -1.01 0.28 -13.40
CA GLU A 144 -2.45 0.36 -13.66
C GLU A 144 -3.05 1.68 -13.16
N LEU A 145 -2.59 2.20 -12.01
CA LEU A 145 -3.02 3.50 -11.48
C LEU A 145 -2.60 4.64 -12.44
N SER A 146 -1.35 4.65 -12.91
CA SER A 146 -0.87 5.62 -13.91
C SER A 146 -1.73 5.57 -15.18
N TYR A 147 -2.00 4.36 -15.70
CA TYR A 147 -2.88 4.19 -16.85
C TYR A 147 -4.30 4.73 -16.60
N MET A 148 -4.88 4.49 -15.42
CA MET A 148 -6.21 5.00 -15.08
C MET A 148 -6.23 6.53 -14.95
N ILE A 149 -5.17 7.13 -14.45
CA ILE A 149 -5.01 8.60 -14.40
C ILE A 149 -4.98 9.16 -15.83
N GLU A 150 -4.17 8.57 -16.71
CA GLU A 150 -4.11 8.99 -18.13
C GLU A 150 -5.47 8.93 -18.82
N GLN A 151 -6.29 7.92 -18.53
CA GLN A 151 -7.60 7.74 -19.17
C GLN A 151 -8.70 8.65 -18.60
N HIS A 152 -8.60 9.07 -17.34
CA HIS A 152 -9.72 9.71 -16.64
C HIS A 152 -9.39 11.10 -16.08
N CYS A 153 -8.12 11.50 -16.00
CA CYS A 153 -7.71 12.80 -15.49
C CYS A 153 -7.00 13.63 -16.56
N GLN A 154 -7.18 14.95 -16.50
CA GLN A 154 -6.40 15.91 -17.30
C GLN A 154 -5.25 16.54 -16.50
N ASP A 155 -4.98 16.02 -15.30
CA ASP A 155 -3.94 16.52 -14.40
C ASP A 155 -2.60 15.85 -14.71
N SER A 156 -1.77 16.53 -15.51
CA SER A 156 -0.43 16.06 -15.88
C SER A 156 0.53 16.02 -14.68
N ALA A 157 0.29 16.81 -13.63
CA ALA A 157 1.12 16.77 -12.43
C ALA A 157 0.83 15.51 -11.61
N LEU A 158 -0.45 15.11 -11.51
CA LEU A 158 -0.84 13.86 -10.87
C LEU A 158 -0.24 12.65 -11.61
N LEU A 159 -0.30 12.64 -12.95
CA LEU A 159 0.30 11.59 -13.76
C LEU A 159 1.81 11.50 -13.54
N SER A 160 2.52 12.64 -13.56
CA SER A 160 3.97 12.68 -13.33
C SER A 160 4.35 12.12 -11.95
N ARG A 161 3.60 12.46 -10.90
CA ARG A 161 3.82 11.91 -9.54
C ARG A 161 3.66 10.39 -9.53
N CYS A 162 2.60 9.87 -10.14
CA CYS A 162 2.38 8.42 -10.21
C CYS A 162 3.51 7.71 -11.00
N ASP A 163 3.94 8.27 -12.12
CA ASP A 163 5.04 7.73 -12.92
C ASP A 163 6.38 7.74 -12.17
N GLU A 164 6.62 8.74 -11.32
CA GLU A 164 7.79 8.80 -10.45
C GLU A 164 7.78 7.65 -9.43
N LEU A 165 6.62 7.32 -8.85
CA LEU A 165 6.46 6.14 -7.96
C LEU A 165 6.74 4.83 -8.70
N VAL A 166 6.14 4.64 -9.89
CA VAL A 166 6.40 3.45 -10.74
C VAL A 166 7.90 3.29 -10.98
N ASN A 167 8.59 4.38 -11.37
CA ASN A 167 10.01 4.36 -11.67
C ASN A 167 10.87 4.06 -10.43
N HIS A 168 10.51 4.62 -9.27
CA HIS A 168 11.19 4.38 -7.99
C HIS A 168 11.16 2.91 -7.62
N HIS A 169 9.96 2.32 -7.53
CA HIS A 169 9.80 0.91 -7.13
C HIS A 169 10.34 -0.06 -8.18
N ALA A 170 10.20 0.23 -9.48
CA ALA A 170 10.80 -0.57 -10.53
C ALA A 170 12.35 -0.56 -10.50
N ALA A 171 12.97 0.54 -10.08
CA ALA A 171 14.42 0.61 -9.89
C ALA A 171 14.86 -0.26 -8.70
N THR A 172 14.13 -0.20 -7.58
CA THR A 172 14.38 -1.02 -6.39
C THR A 172 14.31 -2.51 -6.71
N LEU A 173 13.28 -2.93 -7.46
CA LEU A 173 13.12 -4.32 -7.89
C LEU A 173 14.29 -4.80 -8.78
N ARG A 174 14.78 -3.97 -9.71
CA ARG A 174 15.95 -4.30 -10.56
C ARG A 174 17.23 -4.48 -9.75
N HIS A 175 17.45 -3.66 -8.72
CA HIS A 175 18.63 -3.78 -7.87
C HIS A 175 18.60 -5.04 -6.99
N ALA A 176 17.42 -5.46 -6.54
CA ALA A 176 17.25 -6.71 -5.79
C ALA A 176 17.55 -7.95 -6.64
N ALA A 177 17.20 -7.95 -7.92
CA ALA A 177 17.41 -9.07 -8.85
C ALA A 177 18.90 -9.29 -9.25
N THR A 178 19.78 -8.32 -8.97
CA THR A 178 21.22 -8.38 -9.33
C THR A 178 22.13 -8.78 -8.17
N ARG A 179 21.58 -9.06 -7.00
CA ARG A 179 22.29 -9.56 -5.81
C ARG A 179 21.96 -11.01 -5.52
#